data_9399388c329e60f41a5c019b51205412
#
_entry.id   9399388c329e60f41a5c019b51205412
#
_cell.length_a   1.000
_cell.length_b   1.000
_cell.length_c   1.000
_cell.angle_alpha   90.00
_cell.angle_beta   90.00
_cell.angle_gamma   90.00
#
_symmetry.space_group_name_H-M   'P 1'
#
loop_
_entity.id
_entity.type
_entity.pdbx_description
1 polymer ?
#
loop_
_entity_poly.entity_id
_entity_poly.type
_entity_poly.pdbx_seq_one_letter_code
_entity_poly.pdbx_strand_id
1 'polypeptide(L)'
;QIIEIIKFFSLQKVFSNEVSTKDPFNSYKDTVIVSPKLDGAAVSLLYVGGKLHRALTRGDGKKGLDITRQMETMVPSSITTSIEYFQVTGEVVAPKTIKNARNYAAGALNLKDIEEFKQRDLHFIAYGITPSQEPRWSCDLRQLSKYGFDTVMDSDWTQYPDDGVVFRINDNAEFESRGYTSHHPRGAYALKQIQEGVITTLLDVKWNVSKSG
;
A
#
# COMPACT_ATOMS: atom_id res chain seq x y z
N GLN A 1 -2.98 -8.80 25.73
CA GLN A 1 -2.34 -9.55 24.62
C GLN A 1 -1.99 -8.54 23.55
N ILE A 2 -0.69 -8.38 23.30
CA ILE A 2 -0.22 -7.54 22.18
C ILE A 2 -0.52 -8.37 20.92
N ILE A 3 -1.51 -7.95 20.15
CA ILE A 3 -1.75 -8.52 18.81
C ILE A 3 -0.65 -7.93 17.93
N GLU A 4 0.35 -8.73 17.58
CA GLU A 4 1.35 -8.32 16.60
C GLU A 4 0.68 -8.08 15.25
N ILE A 5 0.84 -6.88 14.72
CA ILE A 5 0.45 -6.59 13.35
C ILE A 5 1.35 -7.43 12.44
N ILE A 6 0.73 -8.17 11.53
CA ILE A 6 1.43 -9.00 10.55
C ILE A 6 2.40 -8.11 9.76
N LYS A 7 3.61 -8.60 9.59
CA LYS A 7 4.71 -7.86 8.96
C LYS A 7 4.30 -7.31 7.58
N PHE A 8 4.52 -6.04 7.39
CA PHE A 8 4.17 -5.32 6.17
C PHE A 8 5.37 -5.31 5.21
N PHE A 9 5.32 -6.13 4.18
CA PHE A 9 6.40 -6.24 3.21
C PHE A 9 6.33 -5.19 2.10
N SER A 10 7.49 -4.70 1.67
CA SER A 10 7.61 -3.95 0.42
C SER A 10 7.61 -4.90 -0.77
N LEU A 11 7.18 -4.44 -1.94
CA LEU A 11 7.26 -5.23 -3.16
C LEU A 11 8.68 -5.18 -3.76
N GLN A 12 9.13 -6.30 -4.34
CA GLN A 12 10.31 -6.31 -5.19
C GLN A 12 10.07 -5.37 -6.38
N LYS A 13 11.09 -4.59 -6.74
CA LYS A 13 11.03 -3.64 -7.86
C LYS A 13 11.78 -4.20 -9.06
N VAL A 14 11.18 -4.10 -10.24
CA VAL A 14 11.79 -4.40 -11.53
C VAL A 14 11.64 -3.16 -12.40
N PHE A 15 12.67 -2.75 -13.10
CA PHE A 15 12.62 -1.61 -14.00
C PHE A 15 12.29 -2.05 -15.43
N SER A 16 11.64 -1.18 -16.20
CA SER A 16 11.14 -1.51 -17.55
C SER A 16 12.21 -1.98 -18.53
N ASN A 17 13.48 -1.59 -18.36
CA ASN A 17 14.60 -2.06 -19.14
C ASN A 17 15.11 -3.45 -18.76
N GLU A 18 14.64 -4.03 -17.65
CA GLU A 18 15.06 -5.33 -17.13
C GLU A 18 14.04 -6.46 -17.40
N VAL A 19 12.86 -6.12 -17.91
CA VAL A 19 11.70 -7.04 -18.02
C VAL A 19 11.99 -8.24 -18.92
N SER A 20 12.79 -8.08 -19.99
CA SER A 20 13.06 -9.15 -20.93
C SER A 20 13.93 -10.27 -20.37
N THR A 21 14.64 -10.02 -19.26
CA THR A 21 15.60 -10.96 -18.67
C THR A 21 15.22 -11.47 -17.28
N LYS A 22 14.28 -10.81 -16.61
CA LYS A 22 13.99 -11.04 -15.20
C LYS A 22 12.51 -11.14 -14.85
N ASP A 23 11.63 -11.44 -15.82
CA ASP A 23 10.22 -11.69 -15.49
C ASP A 23 10.13 -12.90 -14.55
N PRO A 24 9.85 -12.69 -13.24
CA PRO A 24 9.79 -13.77 -12.27
C PRO A 24 8.65 -14.75 -12.50
N PHE A 25 7.70 -14.42 -13.42
CA PHE A 25 6.53 -15.24 -13.74
C PHE A 25 6.57 -15.85 -15.15
N ASN A 26 7.68 -15.75 -15.87
CA ASN A 26 7.80 -16.24 -17.25
C ASN A 26 7.48 -17.74 -17.40
N SER A 27 7.66 -18.53 -16.35
CA SER A 27 7.31 -19.96 -16.32
C SER A 27 5.97 -20.25 -15.65
N TYR A 28 5.24 -19.21 -15.21
CA TYR A 28 4.02 -19.36 -14.45
C TYR A 28 2.80 -19.46 -15.37
N LYS A 29 2.01 -20.52 -15.20
CA LYS A 29 0.88 -20.84 -16.08
C LYS A 29 -0.48 -20.32 -15.58
N ASP A 30 -0.53 -19.80 -14.36
CA ASP A 30 -1.76 -19.31 -13.75
C ASP A 30 -1.98 -17.82 -13.98
N THR A 31 -3.17 -17.35 -13.60
CA THR A 31 -3.57 -15.95 -13.79
C THR A 31 -2.76 -15.02 -12.91
N VAL A 32 -2.03 -14.11 -13.52
CA VAL A 32 -1.41 -12.97 -12.87
C VAL A 32 -2.29 -11.75 -13.05
N ILE A 33 -2.59 -11.06 -11.95
CA ILE A 33 -3.38 -9.83 -11.98
C ILE A 33 -2.45 -8.63 -12.00
N VAL A 34 -2.75 -7.69 -12.88
CA VAL A 34 -2.07 -6.40 -12.99
C VAL A 34 -2.93 -5.32 -12.36
N SER A 35 -2.36 -4.51 -11.50
CA SER A 35 -3.03 -3.39 -10.85
C SER A 35 -2.12 -2.15 -10.81
N PRO A 36 -2.67 -0.93 -10.69
CA PRO A 36 -1.84 0.27 -10.57
C PRO A 36 -1.04 0.22 -9.25
N LYS A 37 0.21 0.64 -9.32
CA LYS A 37 1.02 0.90 -8.13
C LYS A 37 0.82 2.35 -7.71
N LEU A 38 -0.21 2.56 -6.89
CA LEU A 38 -0.54 3.89 -6.38
C LEU A 38 0.61 4.45 -5.54
N ASP A 39 0.87 5.73 -5.69
CA ASP A 39 1.97 6.45 -5.04
C ASP A 39 1.44 7.39 -3.96
N GLY A 40 1.40 6.90 -2.75
CA GLY A 40 0.92 7.59 -1.57
C GLY A 40 1.62 7.12 -0.30
N ALA A 41 0.86 6.97 0.76
CA ALA A 41 1.31 6.43 2.03
C ALA A 41 0.67 5.06 2.30
N ALA A 42 1.49 4.04 2.46
CA ALA A 42 1.03 2.70 2.77
C ALA A 42 0.51 2.59 4.21
N VAL A 43 -0.68 2.05 4.35
CA VAL A 43 -1.41 1.94 5.62
C VAL A 43 -1.92 0.52 5.82
N SER A 44 -1.85 0.08 7.06
CA SER A 44 -2.42 -1.18 7.54
C SER A 44 -3.50 -0.91 8.57
N LEU A 45 -4.67 -1.52 8.38
CA LEU A 45 -5.83 -1.43 9.26
C LEU A 45 -6.07 -2.79 9.93
N LEU A 46 -6.04 -2.83 11.25
CA LEU A 46 -6.38 -4.02 12.02
C LEU A 46 -7.84 -3.95 12.46
N TYR A 47 -8.64 -4.94 12.06
CA TYR A 47 -10.00 -5.16 12.51
C TYR A 47 -10.06 -6.31 13.50
N VAL A 48 -10.81 -6.13 14.58
CA VAL A 48 -11.06 -7.13 15.62
C VAL A 48 -12.55 -7.20 15.87
N GLY A 49 -13.14 -8.39 15.70
CA GLY A 49 -14.59 -8.57 15.82
C GLY A 49 -15.39 -7.63 14.89
N GLY A 50 -14.88 -7.35 13.71
CA GLY A 50 -15.47 -6.44 12.73
C GLY A 50 -15.29 -4.94 13.02
N LYS A 51 -14.61 -4.55 14.09
CA LYS A 51 -14.37 -3.14 14.44
C LYS A 51 -12.94 -2.74 14.16
N LEU A 52 -12.74 -1.53 13.62
CA LEU A 52 -11.40 -0.96 13.46
C LEU A 52 -10.76 -0.81 14.85
N HIS A 53 -9.69 -1.55 15.08
CA HIS A 53 -8.96 -1.57 16.34
C HIS A 53 -7.74 -0.66 16.29
N ARG A 54 -6.98 -0.71 15.19
CA ARG A 54 -5.76 0.08 15.00
C ARG A 54 -5.47 0.31 13.52
N ALA A 55 -4.91 1.48 13.23
CA ALA A 55 -4.36 1.79 11.92
C ALA A 55 -2.92 2.31 12.07
N LEU A 56 -2.01 1.77 11.26
CA LEU A 56 -0.59 2.14 11.27
C LEU A 56 -0.11 2.49 9.87
N THR A 57 0.76 3.48 9.77
CA THR A 57 1.58 3.66 8.57
C THR A 57 2.64 2.56 8.50
N ARG A 58 3.11 2.22 7.29
CA ARG A 58 4.19 1.24 7.14
C ARG A 58 5.50 1.71 7.78
N GLY A 59 5.79 3.02 7.76
CA GLY A 59 7.04 3.58 8.25
C GLY A 59 8.25 2.95 7.57
N ASP A 60 9.24 2.55 8.36
CA ASP A 60 10.44 1.83 7.92
C ASP A 60 10.27 0.30 7.90
N GLY A 61 9.05 -0.20 8.10
CA GLY A 61 8.72 -1.62 8.21
C GLY A 61 8.91 -2.21 9.61
N LYS A 62 9.50 -1.45 10.55
CA LYS A 62 9.68 -1.84 11.96
C LYS A 62 8.88 -0.95 12.90
N LYS A 63 8.77 0.34 12.58
CA LYS A 63 8.03 1.34 13.35
C LYS A 63 7.10 2.08 12.42
N GLY A 64 5.80 2.03 12.71
CA GLY A 64 4.77 2.81 12.03
C GLY A 64 4.17 3.83 13.00
N LEU A 65 3.64 4.90 12.44
CA LEU A 65 2.86 5.89 13.19
C LEU A 65 1.45 5.34 13.41
N ASP A 66 0.93 5.46 14.63
CA ASP A 66 -0.48 5.18 14.91
C ASP A 66 -1.35 6.34 14.37
N ILE A 67 -2.19 6.00 13.42
CA ILE A 67 -3.10 6.91 12.72
C ILE A 67 -4.56 6.45 12.82
N THR A 68 -4.89 5.73 13.87
CA THR A 68 -6.24 5.15 14.04
C THR A 68 -7.32 6.22 13.98
N ARG A 69 -7.15 7.34 14.70
CA ARG A 69 -8.12 8.43 14.71
C ARG A 69 -8.36 9.07 13.34
N GLN A 70 -7.29 9.23 12.55
CA GLN A 70 -7.38 9.74 11.18
C GLN A 70 -8.14 8.75 10.30
N MET A 71 -7.80 7.46 10.36
CA MET A 71 -8.40 6.44 9.51
C MET A 71 -9.87 6.16 9.86
N GLU A 72 -10.30 6.34 11.11
CA GLU A 72 -11.71 6.26 11.52
C GLU A 72 -12.61 7.22 10.72
N THR A 73 -12.06 8.29 10.19
CA THR A 73 -12.80 9.27 9.36
C THR A 73 -12.92 8.87 7.89
N MET A 74 -12.12 7.89 7.44
CA MET A 74 -11.96 7.54 6.02
C MET A 74 -12.45 6.14 5.65
N VAL A 75 -12.44 5.21 6.62
CA VAL A 75 -12.73 3.79 6.37
C VAL A 75 -13.88 3.33 7.26
N PRO A 76 -14.53 2.19 6.93
CA PRO A 76 -15.57 1.65 7.78
C PRO A 76 -15.08 1.39 9.20
N SER A 77 -15.71 2.00 10.19
CA SER A 77 -15.40 1.78 11.61
C SER A 77 -15.91 0.43 12.12
N SER A 78 -16.94 -0.12 11.45
CA SER A 78 -17.55 -1.41 11.77
C SER A 78 -17.92 -2.16 10.48
N ILE A 79 -17.62 -3.45 10.47
CA ILE A 79 -17.86 -4.37 9.35
C ILE A 79 -18.60 -5.60 9.88
N THR A 80 -19.64 -6.04 9.18
CA THR A 80 -20.34 -7.29 9.51
C THR A 80 -19.53 -8.47 8.97
N THR A 81 -18.94 -9.24 9.85
CA THR A 81 -18.12 -10.41 9.52
C THR A 81 -18.11 -11.41 10.66
N SER A 82 -17.92 -12.69 10.33
CA SER A 82 -17.67 -13.76 11.30
C SER A 82 -16.18 -13.94 11.62
N ILE A 83 -15.29 -13.22 10.92
CA ILE A 83 -13.84 -13.34 11.08
C ILE A 83 -13.41 -12.46 12.25
N GLU A 84 -12.77 -13.09 13.23
CA GLU A 84 -12.39 -12.39 14.46
C GLU A 84 -11.28 -11.37 14.25
N TYR A 85 -10.27 -11.73 13.46
CA TYR A 85 -9.10 -10.86 13.20
C TYR A 85 -8.77 -10.83 11.72
N PHE A 86 -8.61 -9.66 11.18
CA PHE A 86 -8.03 -9.49 9.85
C PHE A 86 -7.39 -8.11 9.71
N GLN A 87 -6.47 -8.02 8.78
CA GLN A 87 -5.73 -6.81 8.48
C GLN A 87 -5.97 -6.42 7.03
N VAL A 88 -6.41 -5.18 6.79
CA VAL A 88 -6.56 -4.59 5.46
C VAL A 88 -5.36 -3.72 5.16
N THR A 89 -4.77 -3.93 4.00
CA THR A 89 -3.65 -3.12 3.52
C THR A 89 -4.08 -2.28 2.33
N GLY A 90 -3.59 -1.06 2.27
CA GLY A 90 -3.91 -0.14 1.19
C GLY A 90 -3.00 1.07 1.16
N GLU A 91 -3.34 2.00 0.29
CA GLU A 91 -2.63 3.25 0.09
C GLU A 91 -3.55 4.43 0.36
N VAL A 92 -3.09 5.37 1.17
CA VAL A 92 -3.72 6.70 1.26
C VAL A 92 -3.09 7.57 0.20
N VAL A 93 -3.92 8.07 -0.71
CA VAL A 93 -3.51 8.86 -1.88
C VAL A 93 -4.17 10.22 -1.89
N ALA A 94 -3.53 11.17 -2.53
CA ALA A 94 -4.07 12.48 -2.86
C ALA A 94 -4.11 12.66 -4.38
N PRO A 95 -5.02 13.48 -4.95
CA PRO A 95 -5.09 13.71 -6.38
C PRO A 95 -3.77 14.20 -6.97
N LYS A 96 -3.42 13.73 -8.16
CA LYS A 96 -2.17 14.12 -8.84
C LYS A 96 -2.11 15.60 -9.25
N THR A 97 -3.24 16.30 -9.16
CA THR A 97 -3.30 17.76 -9.32
C THR A 97 -2.64 18.50 -8.16
N ILE A 98 -2.47 17.85 -7.01
CA ILE A 98 -1.74 18.39 -5.87
C ILE A 98 -0.25 18.18 -6.09
N LYS A 99 0.52 19.26 -6.01
CA LYS A 99 1.98 19.18 -6.12
C LYS A 99 2.58 18.30 -5.02
N ASN A 100 3.44 17.36 -5.40
CA ASN A 100 3.98 16.36 -4.45
C ASN A 100 2.89 15.60 -3.69
N ALA A 101 1.89 15.09 -4.41
CA ALA A 101 0.71 14.45 -3.84
C ALA A 101 1.05 13.34 -2.82
N ARG A 102 2.10 12.55 -3.07
CA ARG A 102 2.60 11.55 -2.11
C ARG A 102 3.02 12.17 -0.78
N ASN A 103 3.81 13.23 -0.81
CA ASN A 103 4.27 13.90 0.41
C ASN A 103 3.12 14.61 1.11
N TYR A 104 2.17 15.15 0.35
CA TYR A 104 0.94 15.71 0.90
C TYR A 104 0.14 14.66 1.68
N ALA A 105 -0.09 13.47 1.12
CA ALA A 105 -0.79 12.38 1.77
C ALA A 105 -0.06 11.91 3.04
N ALA A 106 1.24 11.65 2.94
CA ALA A 106 2.06 11.22 4.07
C ALA A 106 2.11 12.28 5.19
N GLY A 107 2.23 13.56 4.83
CA GLY A 107 2.22 14.68 5.77
C GLY A 107 0.89 14.83 6.49
N ALA A 108 -0.22 14.68 5.76
CA ALA A 108 -1.56 14.77 6.34
C ALA A 108 -1.81 13.70 7.42
N LEU A 109 -1.27 12.49 7.26
CA LEU A 109 -1.39 11.43 8.26
C LEU A 109 -0.67 11.74 9.58
N ASN A 110 0.23 12.72 9.60
CA ASN A 110 0.89 13.20 10.82
C ASN A 110 0.11 14.30 11.55
N LEU A 111 -0.97 14.82 10.97
CA LEU A 111 -1.79 15.85 11.61
C LEU A 111 -2.45 15.30 12.87
N LYS A 112 -2.34 16.06 13.96
CA LYS A 112 -2.94 15.71 15.25
C LYS A 112 -4.37 16.23 15.35
N ASP A 113 -4.67 17.32 14.68
CA ASP A 113 -6.01 17.92 14.61
C ASP A 113 -6.84 17.15 13.57
N ILE A 114 -7.88 16.49 14.05
CA ILE A 114 -8.76 15.67 13.20
C ILE A 114 -9.64 16.55 12.30
N GLU A 115 -10.03 17.73 12.73
CA GLU A 115 -10.82 18.63 11.89
C GLU A 115 -9.98 19.20 10.73
N GLU A 116 -8.71 19.49 10.98
CA GLU A 116 -7.76 19.84 9.93
C GLU A 116 -7.53 18.65 8.97
N PHE A 117 -7.38 17.43 9.49
CA PHE A 117 -7.22 16.22 8.69
C PHE A 117 -8.41 15.99 7.74
N LYS A 118 -9.65 16.14 8.25
CA LYS A 118 -10.88 15.97 7.45
C LYS A 118 -10.98 16.93 6.26
N GLN A 119 -10.27 18.05 6.29
CA GLN A 119 -10.24 19.03 5.20
C GLN A 119 -9.26 18.63 4.08
N ARG A 120 -8.43 17.60 4.29
CA ARG A 120 -7.49 17.12 3.30
C ARG A 120 -8.20 16.27 2.26
N ASP A 121 -7.82 16.48 1.00
CA ASP A 121 -8.33 15.68 -0.12
C ASP A 121 -7.53 14.36 -0.19
N LEU A 122 -8.02 13.35 0.49
CA LEU A 122 -7.38 12.05 0.64
C LEU A 122 -8.38 10.93 0.37
N HIS A 123 -7.85 9.82 -0.16
CA HIS A 123 -8.61 8.62 -0.43
C HIS A 123 -7.81 7.38 0.02
N PHE A 124 -8.48 6.42 0.67
CA PHE A 124 -7.88 5.12 1.00
C PHE A 124 -8.34 4.08 -0.02
N ILE A 125 -7.37 3.43 -0.67
CA ILE A 125 -7.61 2.40 -1.69
C ILE A 125 -6.95 1.12 -1.24
N ALA A 126 -7.76 0.09 -0.96
CA ALA A 126 -7.30 -1.20 -0.48
C ALA A 126 -6.71 -2.06 -1.60
N TYR A 127 -5.67 -2.82 -1.29
CA TYR A 127 -5.08 -3.79 -2.21
C TYR A 127 -4.82 -5.16 -1.59
N GLY A 128 -5.20 -5.40 -0.36
CA GLY A 128 -5.04 -6.71 0.28
C GLY A 128 -5.75 -6.88 1.59
N ILE A 129 -5.98 -8.14 1.94
CA ILE A 129 -6.49 -8.58 3.24
C ILE A 129 -5.70 -9.78 3.72
N THR A 130 -5.35 -9.80 5.00
CA THR A 130 -4.60 -10.89 5.63
C THR A 130 -5.25 -11.28 6.96
N PRO A 131 -5.51 -12.57 7.21
CA PRO A 131 -5.36 -13.68 6.28
C PRO A 131 -6.32 -13.56 5.08
N SER A 132 -5.98 -14.19 3.94
CA SER A 132 -6.90 -14.28 2.80
C SER A 132 -8.20 -14.93 3.24
N GLN A 133 -9.32 -14.39 2.78
CA GLN A 133 -10.65 -14.91 3.08
C GLN A 133 -11.21 -15.74 1.94
N GLU A 134 -10.61 -15.63 0.76
CA GLU A 134 -11.05 -16.26 -0.47
C GLU A 134 -9.89 -17.03 -1.14
N PRO A 135 -10.17 -18.01 -2.01
CA PRO A 135 -9.12 -18.75 -2.72
C PRO A 135 -8.28 -17.87 -3.67
N ARG A 136 -8.86 -16.77 -4.16
CA ARG A 136 -8.23 -15.86 -5.13
C ARG A 136 -8.15 -14.44 -4.58
N TRP A 137 -7.04 -13.77 -4.84
CA TRP A 137 -6.84 -12.37 -4.47
C TRP A 137 -7.90 -11.42 -5.06
N SER A 138 -8.30 -11.62 -6.32
CA SER A 138 -9.39 -10.85 -6.92
C SER A 138 -10.74 -11.02 -6.22
N CYS A 139 -10.97 -12.19 -5.61
CA CYS A 139 -12.14 -12.44 -4.77
C CYS A 139 -12.01 -11.80 -3.39
N ASP A 140 -10.80 -11.78 -2.80
CA ASP A 140 -10.51 -11.02 -1.59
C ASP A 140 -10.80 -9.53 -1.77
N LEU A 141 -10.40 -8.93 -2.91
CA LEU A 141 -10.70 -7.54 -3.21
C LEU A 141 -12.20 -7.29 -3.36
N ARG A 142 -12.92 -8.21 -4.01
CA ARG A 142 -14.38 -8.13 -4.08
C ARG A 142 -15.02 -8.22 -2.69
N GLN A 143 -14.47 -9.02 -1.80
CA GLN A 143 -14.92 -9.07 -0.41
C GLN A 143 -14.66 -7.74 0.33
N LEU A 144 -13.51 -7.12 0.09
CA LEU A 144 -13.21 -5.78 0.62
C LEU A 144 -14.20 -4.72 0.11
N SER A 145 -14.59 -4.78 -1.16
CA SER A 145 -15.65 -3.90 -1.70
C SER A 145 -16.98 -4.11 -0.98
N LYS A 146 -17.36 -5.35 -0.67
CA LYS A 146 -18.56 -5.65 0.13
C LYS A 146 -18.46 -5.11 1.55
N TYR A 147 -17.27 -5.03 2.11
CA TYR A 147 -17.04 -4.41 3.43
C TYR A 147 -17.07 -2.87 3.39
N GLY A 148 -17.17 -2.27 2.21
CA GLY A 148 -17.25 -0.82 2.03
C GLY A 148 -15.93 -0.14 1.71
N PHE A 149 -14.89 -0.90 1.33
CA PHE A 149 -13.63 -0.34 0.85
C PHE A 149 -13.66 -0.14 -0.66
N ASP A 150 -13.04 0.95 -1.11
CA ASP A 150 -12.58 1.05 -2.49
C ASP A 150 -11.31 0.23 -2.66
N THR A 151 -11.17 -0.48 -3.77
CA THR A 151 -10.04 -1.35 -4.06
C THR A 151 -9.36 -1.00 -5.37
N VAL A 152 -8.13 -1.45 -5.57
CA VAL A 152 -7.38 -1.23 -6.82
C VAL A 152 -8.03 -1.88 -8.04
N MET A 153 -9.03 -2.73 -7.86
CA MET A 153 -9.76 -3.44 -8.94
C MET A 153 -11.12 -2.81 -9.30
N ASP A 154 -11.65 -1.89 -8.48
CA ASP A 154 -13.05 -1.45 -8.62
C ASP A 154 -13.26 -0.36 -9.65
N SER A 155 -12.26 0.49 -9.89
CA SER A 155 -12.43 1.71 -10.69
C SER A 155 -11.14 2.12 -11.40
N ASP A 156 -11.27 3.10 -12.28
CA ASP A 156 -10.14 3.79 -12.89
C ASP A 156 -9.56 4.80 -11.88
N TRP A 157 -8.32 4.55 -11.46
CA TRP A 157 -7.59 5.39 -10.51
C TRP A 157 -6.62 6.38 -11.17
N THR A 158 -6.82 6.71 -12.46
CA THR A 158 -5.92 7.60 -13.22
C THR A 158 -5.81 9.01 -12.66
N GLN A 159 -6.75 9.43 -11.84
CA GLN A 159 -6.71 10.71 -11.12
C GLN A 159 -5.68 10.77 -9.98
N TYR A 160 -5.19 9.62 -9.53
CA TYR A 160 -4.20 9.53 -8.48
C TYR A 160 -2.81 9.21 -9.03
N PRO A 161 -1.74 9.66 -8.36
CA PRO A 161 -0.39 9.36 -8.81
C PRO A 161 -0.10 7.87 -8.67
N ASP A 162 0.57 7.33 -9.67
CA ASP A 162 1.15 5.99 -9.64
C ASP A 162 2.62 6.05 -10.06
N ASP A 163 3.40 5.04 -9.70
CA ASP A 163 4.79 4.92 -10.11
C ASP A 163 5.07 3.61 -10.87
N GLY A 164 4.04 3.04 -11.47
CA GLY A 164 4.09 1.83 -12.27
C GLY A 164 2.90 0.90 -12.04
N VAL A 165 3.14 -0.38 -12.22
CA VAL A 165 2.13 -1.42 -12.05
C VAL A 165 2.62 -2.53 -11.13
N VAL A 166 1.66 -3.21 -10.50
CA VAL A 166 1.91 -4.39 -9.66
C VAL A 166 1.41 -5.62 -10.39
N PHE A 167 2.26 -6.63 -10.47
CA PHE A 167 1.93 -7.97 -10.91
C PHE A 167 1.83 -8.88 -9.70
N ARG A 168 0.72 -9.58 -9.54
CA ARG A 168 0.49 -10.50 -8.44
C ARG A 168 -0.18 -11.79 -8.92
N ILE A 169 0.30 -12.90 -8.41
CA ILE A 169 -0.34 -14.21 -8.59
C ILE A 169 -1.74 -14.15 -7.96
N ASN A 170 -2.77 -14.54 -8.73
CA ASN A 170 -4.16 -14.46 -8.29
C ASN A 170 -4.54 -15.58 -7.32
N ASP A 171 -3.98 -16.79 -7.49
CA ASP A 171 -4.20 -17.89 -6.55
C ASP A 171 -3.48 -17.63 -5.22
N ASN A 172 -4.23 -17.52 -4.13
CA ASN A 172 -3.69 -17.18 -2.81
C ASN A 172 -2.84 -18.32 -2.22
N ALA A 173 -3.20 -19.58 -2.46
CA ALA A 173 -2.40 -20.70 -1.99
C ALA A 173 -1.04 -20.74 -2.69
N GLU A 174 -1.01 -20.51 -4.00
CA GLU A 174 0.24 -20.43 -4.76
C GLU A 174 1.08 -19.21 -4.35
N PHE A 175 0.45 -18.07 -4.14
CA PHE A 175 1.14 -16.87 -3.64
C PHE A 175 1.87 -17.16 -2.33
N GLU A 176 1.19 -17.78 -1.36
CA GLU A 176 1.77 -18.14 -0.07
C GLU A 176 2.83 -19.24 -0.19
N SER A 177 2.62 -20.23 -1.06
CA SER A 177 3.58 -21.34 -1.28
C SER A 177 4.93 -20.87 -1.81
N ARG A 178 4.97 -19.76 -2.55
CA ARG A 178 6.21 -19.14 -3.04
C ARG A 178 6.99 -18.45 -1.92
N GLY A 179 6.32 -18.16 -0.80
CA GLY A 179 6.94 -17.59 0.39
C GLY A 179 7.48 -16.18 0.18
N TYR A 180 8.43 -15.84 1.05
CA TYR A 180 8.94 -14.48 1.19
C TYR A 180 10.46 -14.50 1.21
N THR A 181 11.07 -13.41 0.74
CA THR A 181 12.45 -13.05 1.07
C THR A 181 12.47 -12.33 2.41
N SER A 182 13.63 -11.87 2.87
CA SER A 182 13.72 -11.02 4.06
C SER A 182 12.94 -9.69 3.92
N HIS A 183 12.66 -9.27 2.68
CA HIS A 183 12.12 -7.95 2.37
C HIS A 183 10.84 -7.96 1.51
N HIS A 184 10.58 -9.04 0.73
CA HIS A 184 9.52 -9.06 -0.26
C HIS A 184 8.81 -10.42 -0.34
N PRO A 185 7.49 -10.44 -0.68
CA PRO A 185 6.85 -11.67 -1.15
C PRO A 185 7.41 -12.05 -2.53
N ARG A 186 7.50 -13.35 -2.82
CA ARG A 186 7.92 -13.83 -4.14
C ARG A 186 6.76 -13.91 -5.14
N GLY A 187 5.51 -13.91 -4.66
CA GLY A 187 4.30 -14.01 -5.48
C GLY A 187 3.83 -12.69 -6.10
N ALA A 188 4.50 -11.57 -5.84
CA ALA A 188 4.18 -10.27 -6.40
C ALA A 188 5.43 -9.44 -6.64
N TYR A 189 5.40 -8.59 -7.66
CA TYR A 189 6.45 -7.59 -7.89
C TYR A 189 5.87 -6.31 -8.51
N ALA A 190 6.60 -5.20 -8.36
CA ALA A 190 6.25 -3.93 -8.96
C ALA A 190 7.16 -3.64 -10.15
N LEU A 191 6.56 -3.36 -11.30
CA LEU A 191 7.24 -2.82 -12.47
C LEU A 191 7.19 -1.31 -12.41
N LYS A 192 8.36 -0.68 -12.25
CA LYS A 192 8.51 0.78 -12.26
C LYS A 192 8.90 1.28 -13.63
N GLN A 193 8.26 2.37 -14.07
CA GLN A 193 8.75 3.13 -15.21
C GLN A 193 10.00 3.89 -14.80
N ILE A 194 11.01 3.90 -15.69
CA ILE A 194 12.17 4.76 -15.51
C ILE A 194 11.69 6.17 -15.79
N GLN A 195 11.68 7.02 -14.77
CA GLN A 195 11.54 8.46 -14.99
C GLN A 195 12.88 8.96 -15.52
N GLU A 196 12.88 9.59 -16.69
CA GLU A 196 14.05 10.30 -17.19
C GLU A 196 14.42 11.37 -16.17
N GLY A 197 15.62 11.25 -15.60
CA GLY A 197 16.13 12.23 -14.66
C GLY A 197 16.38 13.55 -15.38
N VAL A 198 16.02 14.64 -14.75
CA VAL A 198 16.42 15.97 -15.23
C VAL A 198 17.91 16.15 -14.93
N ILE A 199 18.71 16.36 -15.98
CA ILE A 199 20.11 16.69 -15.81
C ILE A 199 20.19 18.11 -15.22
N THR A 200 20.82 18.24 -14.06
CA THR A 200 21.08 19.53 -13.42
C THR A 200 22.55 19.65 -13.08
N THR A 201 23.03 20.86 -13.03
CA THR A 201 24.41 21.16 -12.62
C THR A 201 24.41 21.53 -11.15
N LEU A 202 25.22 20.85 -10.36
CA LEU A 202 25.43 21.20 -8.96
C LEU A 202 26.30 22.50 -8.91
N LEU A 203 25.72 23.60 -8.47
CA LEU A 203 26.40 24.90 -8.45
C LEU A 203 27.19 25.14 -7.16
N ASP A 204 26.70 24.62 -6.02
CA ASP A 204 27.35 24.82 -4.72
C ASP A 204 26.87 23.77 -3.72
N VAL A 205 27.71 23.40 -2.75
CA VAL A 205 27.41 22.54 -1.63
C VAL A 205 27.86 23.21 -0.33
N LYS A 206 26.89 23.57 0.51
CA LYS A 206 27.19 24.09 1.86
C LYS A 206 27.09 22.96 2.87
N TRP A 207 28.19 22.63 3.49
CA TRP A 207 28.25 21.65 4.56
C TRP A 207 27.95 22.33 5.91
N ASN A 208 26.89 21.85 6.59
CA ASN A 208 26.62 22.26 7.96
C ASN A 208 26.89 21.06 8.88
N VAL A 209 27.82 21.22 9.80
CA VAL A 209 28.07 20.24 10.85
C VAL A 209 27.13 20.55 12.01
N SER A 210 26.17 19.64 12.29
CA SER A 210 25.36 19.77 13.48
C SER A 210 26.19 19.46 14.74
N LYS A 211 25.92 20.18 15.83
CA LYS A 211 26.65 20.02 17.11
C LYS A 211 26.38 18.68 17.83
N SER A 212 25.57 17.80 17.28
CA SER A 212 25.35 16.43 17.73
C SER A 212 26.10 15.48 16.81
N GLY A 213 27.39 15.36 17.05
CA GLY A 213 28.25 14.36 16.41
C GLY A 213 27.94 12.95 16.92
#